data_7e5bb0bda61ecc2ea0e912127cdefc29
#
_entry.id   7e5bb0bda61ecc2ea0e912127cdefc29
#
_cell.length_a   1.000
_cell.length_b   1.000
_cell.length_c   1.000
_cell.angle_alpha   90.00
_cell.angle_beta   90.00
_cell.angle_gamma   90.00
#
_symmetry.space_group_name_H-M   'P 1'
#
loop_
_entity.id
_entity.type
_entity.pdbx_description
1 polymer ?
#
loop_
_entity_poly.entity_id
_entity_poly.type
_entity_poly.pdbx_seq_one_letter_code
_entity_poly.pdbx_strand_id
1 'polypeptide(L)'
;MSDPGNGASTGTSSGGPSDASFPIEELARRTGMTVRTLRAYQSRKLLPAPEVRARMGYYSERHVARVELVKDLQAEGFKLDTIARMLDNTGDSDAEMLQFSRTVKTVFGESEPQIVNLADLAERFPSPGHEAEMISRAERLGLLRKLDDETYEELAPRVLQAGQDAMRSLHVDARRAMKLVEQLRRHAEGVAKLYLELYLEAVWKPFADAGQPDDQWPAVQTALERLRGIAEEALLGMFDVTMAERVDETFGREFGRMHHNKGSRKGGNRDAKQVSAKREAADGAEAKGDAEGGEGTSG
;
A
#
# COMPACT_ATOMS: atom_id res chain seq x y z
N MET A 1 -4.88 59.06 -67.27
CA MET A 1 -6.35 58.81 -67.28
C MET A 1 -6.58 57.55 -66.46
N SER A 2 -7.34 57.72 -65.35
CA SER A 2 -8.20 56.77 -64.68
C SER A 2 -7.54 55.67 -63.87
N ASP A 3 -7.34 55.80 -62.69
CA ASP A 3 -7.88 55.56 -61.35
C ASP A 3 -8.95 54.47 -61.23
N PRO A 4 -9.20 54.07 -59.98
CA PRO A 4 -8.50 53.30 -58.98
C PRO A 4 -9.29 52.06 -58.58
N GLY A 5 -8.65 51.04 -58.05
CA GLY A 5 -9.28 49.86 -57.51
C GLY A 5 -8.99 49.72 -56.04
N ASN A 6 -9.86 50.15 -55.20
CA ASN A 6 -9.94 49.89 -53.79
C ASN A 6 -10.19 48.44 -53.52
N GLY A 7 -9.23 47.69 -53.02
CA GLY A 7 -9.33 46.30 -52.58
C GLY A 7 -9.30 46.26 -51.04
N ALA A 8 -10.45 46.25 -50.45
CA ALA A 8 -10.64 45.98 -49.03
C ALA A 8 -10.17 44.60 -48.67
N SER A 9 -9.07 44.50 -47.95
CA SER A 9 -8.61 43.26 -47.33
C SER A 9 -9.54 42.94 -46.14
N THR A 10 -10.48 42.07 -46.36
CA THR A 10 -11.26 41.42 -45.29
C THR A 10 -10.33 40.40 -44.60
N GLY A 11 -9.78 40.81 -43.49
CA GLY A 11 -9.11 39.88 -42.57
C GLY A 11 -10.11 38.89 -42.03
N THR A 12 -10.06 37.67 -42.55
CA THR A 12 -10.77 36.52 -42.01
C THR A 12 -10.06 36.13 -40.73
N SER A 13 -10.57 36.64 -39.61
CA SER A 13 -10.26 36.13 -38.28
C SER A 13 -10.81 34.70 -38.23
N SER A 14 -9.93 33.72 -38.24
CA SER A 14 -10.26 32.32 -37.93
C SER A 14 -10.62 32.24 -36.44
N GLY A 15 -11.87 32.51 -36.14
CA GLY A 15 -12.46 32.18 -34.83
C GLY A 15 -12.49 30.69 -34.68
N GLY A 16 -11.68 30.15 -33.80
CA GLY A 16 -11.87 28.81 -33.23
C GLY A 16 -13.29 28.72 -32.61
N PRO A 17 -13.74 27.52 -32.20
CA PRO A 17 -15.11 27.31 -31.71
C PRO A 17 -15.41 28.33 -30.61
N SER A 18 -16.49 29.08 -30.78
CA SER A 18 -16.91 30.17 -29.89
C SER A 18 -17.03 29.65 -28.49
N ASP A 19 -16.16 30.10 -27.59
CA ASP A 19 -16.22 29.87 -26.16
C ASP A 19 -17.50 30.51 -25.62
N ALA A 20 -18.59 29.76 -25.67
CA ALA A 20 -19.86 30.17 -25.10
C ALA A 20 -19.68 30.33 -23.59
N SER A 21 -19.57 31.56 -23.11
CA SER A 21 -19.43 31.85 -21.70
C SER A 21 -20.81 31.94 -21.03
N PHE A 22 -20.93 31.31 -19.85
CA PHE A 22 -22.20 31.20 -19.11
C PHE A 22 -21.96 31.41 -17.59
N PRO A 23 -23.03 31.76 -16.84
CA PRO A 23 -22.95 32.00 -15.40
C PRO A 23 -22.75 30.69 -14.61
N ILE A 24 -22.43 30.79 -13.30
CA ILE A 24 -22.15 29.65 -12.42
C ILE A 24 -23.36 28.70 -12.27
N GLU A 25 -24.56 29.21 -12.37
CA GLU A 25 -25.79 28.41 -12.30
C GLU A 25 -25.88 27.44 -13.46
N GLU A 26 -25.47 27.86 -14.65
CA GLU A 26 -25.41 27.01 -15.83
C GLU A 26 -24.27 25.98 -15.73
N LEU A 27 -23.11 26.36 -15.18
CA LEU A 27 -22.05 25.40 -14.87
C LEU A 27 -22.53 24.33 -13.89
N ALA A 28 -23.25 24.74 -12.85
CA ALA A 28 -23.87 23.85 -11.86
C ALA A 28 -24.82 22.85 -12.52
N ARG A 29 -25.66 23.31 -13.42
CA ARG A 29 -26.61 22.48 -14.15
C ARG A 29 -25.90 21.46 -15.07
N ARG A 30 -24.89 21.88 -15.81
CA ARG A 30 -24.15 21.06 -16.76
C ARG A 30 -23.34 19.96 -16.07
N THR A 31 -22.75 20.28 -14.93
CA THR A 31 -21.89 19.34 -14.19
C THR A 31 -22.65 18.53 -13.13
N GLY A 32 -23.91 18.81 -12.89
CA GLY A 32 -24.70 18.16 -11.84
C GLY A 32 -24.26 18.53 -10.42
N MET A 33 -23.48 19.60 -10.26
CA MET A 33 -22.98 20.05 -8.96
C MET A 33 -23.75 21.25 -8.40
N THR A 34 -23.66 21.46 -7.09
CA THR A 34 -24.22 22.67 -6.49
C THR A 34 -23.30 23.89 -6.70
N VAL A 35 -23.85 25.10 -6.79
CA VAL A 35 -23.07 26.34 -6.82
C VAL A 35 -22.12 26.44 -5.62
N ARG A 36 -22.57 25.98 -4.45
CA ARG A 36 -21.74 25.94 -3.24
C ARG A 36 -20.48 25.06 -3.43
N THR A 37 -20.64 23.90 -4.03
CA THR A 37 -19.52 22.97 -4.30
C THR A 37 -18.55 23.56 -5.33
N LEU A 38 -19.07 24.20 -6.39
CA LEU A 38 -18.23 24.87 -7.39
C LEU A 38 -17.42 26.03 -6.78
N ARG A 39 -18.01 26.82 -5.89
CA ARG A 39 -17.28 27.86 -5.14
C ARG A 39 -16.22 27.26 -4.21
N ALA A 40 -16.52 26.12 -3.56
CA ALA A 40 -15.52 25.41 -2.76
C ALA A 40 -14.37 24.84 -3.63
N TYR A 41 -14.65 24.43 -4.86
CA TYR A 41 -13.61 24.01 -5.81
C TYR A 41 -12.73 25.19 -6.22
N GLN A 42 -13.31 26.36 -6.46
CA GLN A 42 -12.54 27.59 -6.75
C GLN A 42 -11.63 28.00 -5.58
N SER A 43 -12.16 27.98 -4.35
CA SER A 43 -11.37 28.36 -3.16
C SER A 43 -10.20 27.39 -2.89
N ARG A 44 -10.31 26.15 -3.38
CA ARG A 44 -9.27 25.11 -3.29
C ARG A 44 -8.38 25.00 -4.54
N LYS A 45 -8.51 25.95 -5.48
CA LYS A 45 -7.80 25.97 -6.77
C LYS A 45 -8.03 24.74 -7.66
N LEU A 46 -9.11 23.99 -7.43
CA LEU A 46 -9.52 22.87 -8.28
C LEU A 46 -10.17 23.35 -9.58
N LEU A 47 -10.75 24.53 -9.58
CA LEU A 47 -11.41 25.17 -10.71
C LEU A 47 -10.74 26.50 -11.01
N PRO A 48 -10.38 26.79 -12.28
CA PRO A 48 -9.83 28.08 -12.67
C PRO A 48 -10.74 29.26 -12.30
N ALA A 49 -10.17 30.44 -12.23
CA ALA A 49 -10.94 31.65 -12.01
C ALA A 49 -11.84 31.94 -13.24
N PRO A 50 -13.12 32.34 -13.03
CA PRO A 50 -13.97 32.73 -14.13
C PRO A 50 -13.51 34.04 -14.75
N GLU A 51 -13.90 34.28 -16.00
CA GLU A 51 -13.76 35.58 -16.61
C GLU A 51 -14.79 36.56 -15.95
N VAL A 52 -14.30 37.66 -15.38
CA VAL A 52 -15.18 38.64 -14.71
C VAL A 52 -15.56 39.72 -15.69
N ARG A 53 -16.85 39.81 -16.01
CA ARG A 53 -17.48 40.90 -16.81
C ARG A 53 -18.59 41.54 -16.00
N ALA A 54 -18.60 42.88 -15.88
CA ALA A 54 -19.60 43.65 -15.14
C ALA A 54 -19.90 43.08 -13.72
N ARG A 55 -18.86 42.65 -12.97
CA ARG A 55 -18.93 42.03 -11.63
C ARG A 55 -19.59 40.65 -11.58
N MET A 56 -19.84 40.03 -12.74
CA MET A 56 -20.30 38.63 -12.84
C MET A 56 -19.22 37.75 -13.36
N GLY A 57 -19.10 36.54 -12.78
CA GLY A 57 -18.17 35.49 -13.24
C GLY A 57 -18.79 34.66 -14.37
N TYR A 58 -18.09 34.56 -15.47
CA TYR A 58 -18.46 33.72 -16.61
C TYR A 58 -17.52 32.54 -16.78
N TYR A 59 -18.13 31.41 -17.04
CA TYR A 59 -17.47 30.12 -17.20
C TYR A 59 -17.57 29.62 -18.63
N SER A 60 -16.72 28.75 -19.05
CA SER A 60 -16.68 28.17 -20.40
C SER A 60 -16.67 26.63 -20.35
N GLU A 61 -16.69 25.97 -21.51
CA GLU A 61 -16.56 24.52 -21.62
C GLU A 61 -15.30 23.97 -20.94
N ARG A 62 -14.23 24.74 -20.88
CA ARG A 62 -13.01 24.39 -20.12
C ARG A 62 -13.30 24.20 -18.64
N HIS A 63 -14.18 24.99 -18.05
CA HIS A 63 -14.58 24.82 -16.65
C HIS A 63 -15.43 23.56 -16.46
N VAL A 64 -16.29 23.21 -17.43
CA VAL A 64 -17.04 21.94 -17.41
C VAL A 64 -16.08 20.76 -17.45
N ALA A 65 -15.15 20.73 -18.41
CA ALA A 65 -14.14 19.69 -18.54
C ALA A 65 -13.30 19.54 -17.25
N ARG A 66 -12.90 20.66 -16.63
CA ARG A 66 -12.15 20.65 -15.38
C ARG A 66 -12.97 20.08 -14.20
N VAL A 67 -14.25 20.39 -14.10
CA VAL A 67 -15.12 19.79 -13.07
C VAL A 67 -15.28 18.29 -13.29
N GLU A 68 -15.48 17.83 -14.52
CA GLU A 68 -15.58 16.41 -14.83
C GLU A 68 -14.26 15.67 -14.51
N LEU A 69 -13.11 16.26 -14.87
CA LEU A 69 -11.80 15.72 -14.48
C LEU A 69 -11.66 15.55 -12.95
N VAL A 70 -12.08 16.56 -12.17
CA VAL A 70 -12.03 16.47 -10.70
C VAL A 70 -12.94 15.35 -10.19
N LYS A 71 -14.14 15.18 -10.77
CA LYS A 71 -15.06 14.09 -10.42
C LYS A 71 -14.46 12.72 -10.75
N ASP A 72 -13.87 12.58 -11.94
CA ASP A 72 -13.23 11.33 -12.36
C ASP A 72 -12.06 10.97 -11.44
N LEU A 73 -11.18 11.94 -11.12
CA LEU A 73 -10.08 11.72 -10.19
C LEU A 73 -10.56 11.37 -8.76
N GLN A 74 -11.68 11.95 -8.31
CA GLN A 74 -12.30 11.56 -7.05
C GLN A 74 -12.89 10.15 -7.10
N ALA A 75 -13.54 9.77 -8.20
CA ALA A 75 -14.03 8.40 -8.42
C ALA A 75 -12.88 7.39 -8.44
N GLU A 76 -11.71 7.80 -8.93
CA GLU A 76 -10.45 7.05 -8.85
C GLU A 76 -9.84 6.98 -7.43
N GLY A 77 -10.44 7.65 -6.44
CA GLY A 77 -10.01 7.61 -5.04
C GLY A 77 -9.00 8.70 -4.63
N PHE A 78 -8.65 9.63 -5.51
CA PHE A 78 -7.77 10.73 -5.14
C PHE A 78 -8.47 11.72 -4.21
N LYS A 79 -7.75 12.19 -3.17
CA LYS A 79 -8.25 13.24 -2.27
C LYS A 79 -8.19 14.60 -2.97
N LEU A 80 -9.15 15.49 -2.66
CA LEU A 80 -9.22 16.83 -3.26
C LEU A 80 -7.91 17.63 -3.15
N ASP A 81 -7.20 17.52 -2.03
CA ASP A 81 -5.92 18.21 -1.83
C ASP A 81 -4.80 17.66 -2.73
N THR A 82 -4.85 16.38 -3.05
CA THR A 82 -3.95 15.76 -4.02
C THR A 82 -4.29 16.22 -5.43
N ILE A 83 -5.58 16.19 -5.78
CA ILE A 83 -6.06 16.68 -7.07
C ILE A 83 -5.70 18.15 -7.27
N ALA A 84 -5.87 19.01 -6.26
CA ALA A 84 -5.48 20.42 -6.36
C ALA A 84 -4.00 20.60 -6.67
N ARG A 85 -3.11 19.84 -6.01
CA ARG A 85 -1.67 19.88 -6.30
C ARG A 85 -1.33 19.37 -7.70
N MET A 86 -2.02 18.36 -8.17
CA MET A 86 -1.85 17.85 -9.54
C MET A 86 -2.22 18.92 -10.56
N LEU A 87 -3.35 19.59 -10.36
CA LEU A 87 -3.91 20.58 -11.27
C LEU A 87 -3.25 21.97 -11.19
N ASP A 88 -2.59 22.33 -10.10
CA ASP A 88 -1.89 23.62 -9.93
C ASP A 88 -0.67 23.75 -10.89
N ASN A 89 -0.13 22.60 -11.34
CA ASN A 89 1.03 22.53 -12.22
C ASN A 89 0.71 22.16 -13.68
N THR A 90 -0.54 21.81 -13.99
CA THR A 90 -0.93 21.43 -15.34
C THR A 90 -1.66 22.59 -16.01
N GLY A 91 -1.11 23.11 -17.08
CA GLY A 91 -1.76 24.12 -17.92
C GLY A 91 -3.07 23.60 -18.56
N ASP A 92 -3.17 23.53 -19.88
CA ASP A 92 -4.36 23.07 -20.61
C ASP A 92 -4.45 21.55 -20.81
N SER A 93 -3.55 20.76 -20.20
CA SER A 93 -3.40 19.29 -20.39
C SER A 93 -4.32 18.44 -19.49
N ASP A 94 -5.59 18.80 -19.36
CA ASP A 94 -6.55 18.06 -18.51
C ASP A 94 -6.79 16.62 -19.00
N ALA A 95 -6.76 16.39 -20.32
CA ALA A 95 -6.97 15.06 -20.91
C ALA A 95 -5.80 14.12 -20.62
N GLU A 96 -4.57 14.60 -20.74
CA GLU A 96 -3.34 13.86 -20.47
C GLU A 96 -3.23 13.53 -18.98
N MET A 97 -3.63 14.47 -18.10
CA MET A 97 -3.67 14.22 -16.65
C MET A 97 -4.67 13.14 -16.28
N LEU A 98 -5.87 13.15 -16.89
CA LEU A 98 -6.86 12.10 -16.69
C LEU A 98 -6.33 10.75 -17.18
N GLN A 99 -5.69 10.72 -18.33
CA GLN A 99 -5.09 9.50 -18.86
C GLN A 99 -3.94 9.02 -17.96
N PHE A 100 -3.08 9.91 -17.47
CA PHE A 100 -2.04 9.55 -16.52
C PHE A 100 -2.62 8.96 -15.23
N SER A 101 -3.69 9.54 -14.67
CA SER A 101 -4.33 9.01 -13.48
C SER A 101 -4.92 7.60 -13.70
N ARG A 102 -5.50 7.36 -14.87
CA ARG A 102 -5.96 6.01 -15.28
C ARG A 102 -4.79 5.05 -15.40
N THR A 103 -3.68 5.47 -15.98
CA THR A 103 -2.45 4.66 -16.05
C THR A 103 -1.94 4.31 -14.65
N VAL A 104 -1.87 5.26 -13.73
CA VAL A 104 -1.49 5.00 -12.32
C VAL A 104 -2.38 3.92 -11.71
N LYS A 105 -3.68 4.03 -11.89
CA LYS A 105 -4.65 3.04 -11.38
C LYS A 105 -4.48 1.67 -12.03
N THR A 106 -4.31 1.63 -13.35
CA THR A 106 -4.11 0.38 -14.09
C THR A 106 -2.80 -0.28 -13.71
N VAL A 107 -1.74 0.51 -13.56
CA VAL A 107 -0.40 0.00 -13.22
C VAL A 107 -0.33 -0.49 -11.79
N PHE A 108 -0.87 0.24 -10.82
CA PHE A 108 -0.75 -0.08 -9.39
C PHE A 108 -2.06 -0.57 -8.75
N GLY A 109 -3.18 -0.52 -9.48
CA GLY A 109 -4.44 -1.10 -9.04
C GLY A 109 -4.33 -2.63 -9.01
N GLU A 110 -4.93 -3.24 -8.00
CA GLU A 110 -5.13 -4.68 -8.00
C GLU A 110 -6.21 -5.07 -9.02
N SER A 111 -6.24 -6.36 -9.35
CA SER A 111 -7.26 -6.99 -10.20
C SER A 111 -8.67 -6.57 -9.76
N GLU A 112 -9.64 -6.69 -10.66
CA GLU A 112 -11.02 -6.25 -10.46
C GLU A 112 -11.52 -6.40 -9.03
N PRO A 113 -12.07 -5.33 -8.43
CA PRO A 113 -12.55 -5.35 -7.06
C PRO A 113 -13.60 -6.46 -6.89
N GLN A 114 -13.44 -7.29 -5.87
CA GLN A 114 -14.39 -8.36 -5.55
C GLN A 114 -15.35 -7.87 -4.47
N ILE A 115 -16.65 -8.00 -4.74
CA ILE A 115 -17.69 -7.72 -3.75
C ILE A 115 -17.90 -8.99 -2.93
N VAL A 116 -17.81 -8.85 -1.61
CA VAL A 116 -17.99 -9.95 -0.65
C VAL A 116 -18.99 -9.53 0.43
N ASN A 117 -19.70 -10.49 0.98
CA ASN A 117 -20.58 -10.21 2.10
C ASN A 117 -19.85 -10.44 3.44
N LEU A 118 -20.40 -9.87 4.51
CA LEU A 118 -19.85 -9.96 5.85
C LEU A 118 -19.78 -11.41 6.36
N ALA A 119 -20.72 -12.26 5.99
CA ALA A 119 -20.74 -13.66 6.39
C ALA A 119 -19.59 -14.46 5.77
N ASP A 120 -19.32 -14.24 4.47
CA ASP A 120 -18.18 -14.86 3.78
C ASP A 120 -16.84 -14.42 4.39
N LEU A 121 -16.71 -13.14 4.76
CA LEU A 121 -15.53 -12.64 5.45
C LEU A 121 -15.34 -13.30 6.82
N ALA A 122 -16.42 -13.47 7.59
CA ALA A 122 -16.38 -14.14 8.89
C ALA A 122 -16.00 -15.61 8.77
N GLU A 123 -16.47 -16.31 7.74
CA GLU A 123 -16.09 -17.70 7.45
C GLU A 123 -14.62 -17.82 7.04
N ARG A 124 -14.14 -16.91 6.18
CA ARG A 124 -12.75 -16.91 5.71
C ARG A 124 -11.74 -16.51 6.80
N PHE A 125 -12.15 -15.63 7.73
CA PHE A 125 -11.29 -15.06 8.77
C PHE A 125 -11.93 -15.18 10.15
N PRO A 126 -12.11 -16.41 10.68
CA PRO A 126 -12.77 -16.63 11.95
C PRO A 126 -12.02 -15.90 13.09
N SER A 127 -12.74 -15.02 13.77
CA SER A 127 -12.21 -14.20 14.87
C SER A 127 -13.27 -14.05 15.99
N PRO A 128 -13.64 -15.14 16.68
CA PRO A 128 -14.78 -15.18 17.60
C PRO A 128 -14.73 -14.04 18.63
N GLY A 129 -15.79 -13.21 18.65
CA GLY A 129 -15.92 -12.06 19.54
C GLY A 129 -15.07 -10.83 19.16
N HIS A 130 -14.43 -10.84 18.00
CA HIS A 130 -13.57 -9.75 17.50
C HIS A 130 -13.83 -9.38 16.04
N GLU A 131 -14.93 -9.84 15.47
CA GLU A 131 -15.26 -9.66 14.05
C GLU A 131 -15.28 -8.18 13.66
N ALA A 132 -15.99 -7.35 14.42
CA ALA A 132 -16.10 -5.92 14.16
C ALA A 132 -14.74 -5.19 14.27
N GLU A 133 -13.88 -5.61 15.21
CA GLU A 133 -12.52 -5.08 15.33
C GLU A 133 -11.68 -5.44 14.09
N MET A 134 -11.75 -6.70 13.64
CA MET A 134 -11.00 -7.17 12.48
C MET A 134 -11.42 -6.46 11.19
N ILE A 135 -12.71 -6.30 10.96
CA ILE A 135 -13.25 -5.55 9.82
C ILE A 135 -12.75 -4.09 9.87
N SER A 136 -12.90 -3.41 11.01
CA SER A 136 -12.45 -2.03 11.17
C SER A 136 -10.93 -1.86 10.96
N ARG A 137 -10.13 -2.86 11.33
CA ARG A 137 -8.68 -2.86 11.05
C ARG A 137 -8.39 -3.08 9.57
N ALA A 138 -9.10 -3.99 8.91
CA ALA A 138 -8.97 -4.23 7.48
C ALA A 138 -9.35 -2.99 6.65
N GLU A 139 -10.41 -2.27 7.04
CA GLU A 139 -10.78 -0.99 6.41
C GLU A 139 -9.67 0.08 6.58
N ARG A 140 -9.14 0.24 7.80
CA ARG A 140 -8.03 1.21 8.04
C ARG A 140 -6.76 0.88 7.26
N LEU A 141 -6.51 -0.40 7.03
CA LEU A 141 -5.38 -0.85 6.21
C LEU A 141 -5.63 -0.73 4.70
N GLY A 142 -6.85 -0.38 4.28
CA GLY A 142 -7.21 -0.33 2.87
C GLY A 142 -7.31 -1.70 2.22
N LEU A 143 -7.62 -2.74 2.99
CA LEU A 143 -7.87 -4.10 2.46
C LEU A 143 -9.32 -4.26 2.06
N LEU A 144 -10.23 -3.59 2.78
CA LEU A 144 -11.66 -3.60 2.56
C LEU A 144 -12.21 -2.19 2.48
N ARG A 145 -13.27 -2.02 1.71
CA ARG A 145 -14.10 -0.80 1.67
C ARG A 145 -15.55 -1.19 1.92
N LYS A 146 -16.18 -0.59 2.92
CA LYS A 146 -17.60 -0.80 3.20
C LYS A 146 -18.44 -0.18 2.08
N LEU A 147 -19.36 -0.95 1.49
CA LEU A 147 -20.34 -0.48 0.52
C LEU A 147 -21.68 -0.22 1.20
N ASP A 148 -22.13 -1.16 2.04
CA ASP A 148 -23.31 -1.04 2.89
C ASP A 148 -23.11 -1.85 4.20
N ASP A 149 -24.18 -2.14 4.95
CA ASP A 149 -24.05 -2.82 6.26
C ASP A 149 -23.64 -4.30 6.17
N GLU A 150 -23.86 -4.93 5.03
CA GLU A 150 -23.58 -6.34 4.82
C GLU A 150 -22.54 -6.63 3.74
N THR A 151 -22.23 -5.63 2.89
CA THR A 151 -21.35 -5.80 1.71
C THR A 151 -20.09 -4.94 1.79
N TYR A 152 -18.99 -5.56 1.37
CA TYR A 152 -17.67 -4.96 1.31
C TYR A 152 -17.04 -5.19 -0.06
N GLU A 153 -16.17 -4.29 -0.45
CA GLU A 153 -15.30 -4.45 -1.61
C GLU A 153 -13.89 -4.81 -1.12
N GLU A 154 -13.35 -5.92 -1.64
CA GLU A 154 -11.95 -6.31 -1.41
C GLU A 154 -11.04 -5.44 -2.27
N LEU A 155 -10.27 -4.58 -1.64
CA LEU A 155 -9.30 -3.69 -2.30
C LEU A 155 -7.92 -4.34 -2.48
N ALA A 156 -7.64 -5.41 -1.74
CA ALA A 156 -6.37 -6.13 -1.77
C ALA A 156 -6.59 -7.66 -1.69
N PRO A 157 -7.25 -8.27 -2.70
CA PRO A 157 -7.63 -9.69 -2.68
C PRO A 157 -6.42 -10.63 -2.53
N ARG A 158 -5.27 -10.29 -3.13
CA ARG A 158 -4.03 -11.09 -2.99
C ARG A 158 -3.50 -11.11 -1.55
N VAL A 159 -3.58 -9.98 -0.84
CA VAL A 159 -3.16 -9.89 0.57
C VAL A 159 -4.11 -10.67 1.47
N LEU A 160 -5.43 -10.57 1.21
CA LEU A 160 -6.44 -11.32 1.94
C LEU A 160 -6.27 -12.83 1.72
N GLN A 161 -6.03 -13.26 0.48
CA GLN A 161 -5.77 -14.67 0.17
C GLN A 161 -4.51 -15.18 0.89
N ALA A 162 -3.40 -14.44 0.84
CA ALA A 162 -2.18 -14.81 1.54
C ALA A 162 -2.38 -14.90 3.07
N GLY A 163 -3.19 -14.00 3.64
CA GLY A 163 -3.58 -14.04 5.06
C GLY A 163 -4.35 -15.31 5.41
N GLN A 164 -5.31 -15.69 4.57
CA GLN A 164 -6.10 -16.92 4.72
C GLN A 164 -5.21 -18.18 4.63
N ASP A 165 -4.30 -18.22 3.67
CA ASP A 165 -3.36 -19.33 3.50
C ASP A 165 -2.40 -19.45 4.69
N ALA A 166 -1.94 -18.33 5.25
CA ALA A 166 -1.14 -18.34 6.46
C ALA A 166 -1.92 -18.89 7.67
N MET A 167 -3.19 -18.51 7.83
CA MET A 167 -4.04 -19.05 8.90
C MET A 167 -4.22 -20.56 8.77
N ARG A 168 -4.46 -21.07 7.56
CA ARG A 168 -4.66 -22.50 7.30
C ARG A 168 -3.37 -23.31 7.43
N SER A 169 -2.28 -22.83 6.83
CA SER A 169 -1.04 -23.59 6.72
C SER A 169 -0.13 -23.48 7.95
N LEU A 170 -0.13 -22.31 8.60
CA LEU A 170 0.73 -22.03 9.76
C LEU A 170 -0.02 -22.06 11.09
N HIS A 171 -1.34 -22.32 11.06
CA HIS A 171 -2.21 -22.41 12.25
C HIS A 171 -2.13 -21.13 13.13
N VAL A 172 -2.01 -19.96 12.49
CA VAL A 172 -2.06 -18.67 13.18
C VAL A 172 -3.49 -18.14 13.23
N ASP A 173 -3.83 -17.45 14.31
CA ASP A 173 -5.15 -16.82 14.44
C ASP A 173 -5.24 -15.53 13.58
N ALA A 174 -6.47 -15.05 13.36
CA ALA A 174 -6.73 -13.85 12.55
C ALA A 174 -6.04 -12.59 13.09
N ARG A 175 -5.91 -12.44 14.41
CA ARG A 175 -5.24 -11.28 15.01
C ARG A 175 -3.74 -11.28 14.71
N ARG A 176 -3.11 -12.46 14.76
CA ARG A 176 -1.68 -12.60 14.45
C ARG A 176 -1.43 -12.38 12.97
N ALA A 177 -2.28 -12.92 12.10
CA ALA A 177 -2.25 -12.64 10.66
C ALA A 177 -2.42 -11.13 10.39
N MET A 178 -3.38 -10.47 11.02
CA MET A 178 -3.59 -9.02 10.88
C MET A 178 -2.39 -8.18 11.34
N LYS A 179 -1.75 -8.54 12.47
CA LYS A 179 -0.52 -7.87 12.92
C LYS A 179 0.61 -7.99 11.91
N LEU A 180 0.75 -9.16 11.27
CA LEU A 180 1.73 -9.36 10.22
C LEU A 180 1.44 -8.45 9.02
N VAL A 181 0.19 -8.36 8.59
CA VAL A 181 -0.22 -7.47 7.48
C VAL A 181 0.05 -6.00 7.82
N GLU A 182 -0.24 -5.56 9.06
CA GLU A 182 0.07 -4.20 9.52
C GLU A 182 1.58 -3.88 9.47
N GLN A 183 2.42 -4.84 9.82
CA GLN A 183 3.87 -4.68 9.73
C GLN A 183 4.33 -4.65 8.28
N LEU A 184 3.83 -5.59 7.47
CA LEU A 184 4.13 -5.65 6.04
C LEU A 184 3.73 -4.34 5.34
N ARG A 185 2.55 -3.77 5.66
CA ARG A 185 2.11 -2.48 5.12
C ARG A 185 3.11 -1.37 5.39
N ARG A 186 3.62 -1.27 6.61
CA ARG A 186 4.63 -0.24 6.97
C ARG A 186 5.93 -0.39 6.18
N HIS A 187 6.38 -1.63 5.96
CA HIS A 187 7.57 -1.87 5.14
C HIS A 187 7.31 -1.57 3.66
N ALA A 188 6.16 -1.98 3.15
CA ALA A 188 5.75 -1.69 1.78
C ALA A 188 5.62 -0.18 1.51
N GLU A 189 5.11 0.61 2.46
CA GLU A 189 5.06 2.08 2.36
C GLU A 189 6.46 2.70 2.21
N GLY A 190 7.44 2.18 2.94
CA GLY A 190 8.84 2.60 2.79
C GLY A 190 9.40 2.31 1.41
N VAL A 191 9.17 1.10 0.92
CA VAL A 191 9.60 0.68 -0.43
C VAL A 191 8.91 1.52 -1.51
N ALA A 192 7.58 1.69 -1.41
CA ALA A 192 6.81 2.50 -2.35
C ALA A 192 7.33 3.95 -2.41
N LYS A 193 7.69 4.53 -1.27
CA LYS A 193 8.28 5.87 -1.19
C LYS A 193 9.59 5.96 -1.95
N LEU A 194 10.50 4.99 -1.80
CA LEU A 194 11.79 4.98 -2.50
C LEU A 194 11.61 5.00 -4.02
N TYR A 195 10.74 4.14 -4.55
CA TYR A 195 10.49 4.08 -6.00
C TYR A 195 9.73 5.28 -6.53
N LEU A 196 8.82 5.84 -5.74
CA LEU A 196 8.12 7.07 -6.13
C LEU A 196 9.09 8.26 -6.16
N GLU A 197 9.99 8.41 -5.19
CA GLU A 197 11.03 9.44 -5.19
C GLU A 197 11.95 9.30 -6.41
N LEU A 198 12.38 8.07 -6.73
CA LEU A 198 13.16 7.80 -7.95
C LEU A 198 12.43 8.25 -9.22
N TYR A 199 11.13 7.90 -9.34
CA TYR A 199 10.32 8.31 -10.49
C TYR A 199 10.17 9.83 -10.58
N LEU A 200 9.90 10.49 -9.45
CA LEU A 200 9.75 11.94 -9.41
C LEU A 200 11.03 12.66 -9.81
N GLU A 201 12.18 12.17 -9.39
CA GLU A 201 13.47 12.79 -9.72
C GLU A 201 13.92 12.50 -11.17
N ALA A 202 13.79 11.25 -11.60
CA ALA A 202 14.35 10.82 -12.88
C ALA A 202 13.43 11.09 -14.08
N VAL A 203 12.10 11.14 -13.88
CA VAL A 203 11.12 11.23 -14.96
C VAL A 203 10.24 12.46 -14.82
N TRP A 204 9.55 12.61 -13.70
CA TRP A 204 8.54 13.65 -13.54
C TRP A 204 9.12 15.06 -13.51
N LYS A 205 10.17 15.29 -12.73
CA LYS A 205 10.77 16.62 -12.60
C LYS A 205 11.36 17.14 -13.91
N PRO A 206 12.16 16.37 -14.67
CA PRO A 206 12.63 16.83 -15.99
C PRO A 206 11.48 17.14 -16.97
N PHE A 207 10.43 16.32 -16.96
CA PHE A 207 9.23 16.54 -17.78
C PHE A 207 8.49 17.82 -17.37
N ALA A 208 8.30 18.07 -16.08
CA ALA A 208 7.66 19.27 -15.56
C ALA A 208 8.50 20.53 -15.84
N ASP A 209 9.81 20.47 -15.64
CA ASP A 209 10.74 21.59 -15.91
C ASP A 209 10.81 21.95 -17.41
N ALA A 210 10.54 20.98 -18.29
CA ALA A 210 10.41 21.19 -19.75
C ALA A 210 9.07 21.81 -20.16
N GLY A 211 8.15 22.08 -19.22
CA GLY A 211 6.84 22.66 -19.50
C GLY A 211 5.79 21.61 -19.92
N GLN A 212 5.99 20.35 -19.59
CA GLN A 212 5.05 19.25 -19.83
C GLN A 212 4.67 19.09 -21.32
N PRO A 213 5.63 18.87 -22.22
CA PRO A 213 5.35 18.78 -23.65
C PRO A 213 4.43 17.60 -23.96
N ASP A 214 3.38 17.82 -24.79
CA ASP A 214 2.36 16.82 -25.09
C ASP A 214 2.93 15.55 -25.72
N ASP A 215 3.97 15.66 -26.53
CA ASP A 215 4.65 14.53 -27.18
C ASP A 215 5.43 13.63 -26.23
N GLN A 216 5.73 14.09 -24.99
CA GLN A 216 6.45 13.33 -23.98
C GLN A 216 5.56 12.58 -22.99
N TRP A 217 4.26 12.85 -22.94
CA TRP A 217 3.32 12.12 -22.08
C TRP A 217 3.37 10.59 -22.22
N PRO A 218 3.44 10.02 -23.44
CA PRO A 218 3.57 8.57 -23.60
C PRO A 218 4.83 7.99 -22.96
N ALA A 219 5.94 8.75 -23.00
CA ALA A 219 7.20 8.32 -22.35
C ALA A 219 7.08 8.32 -20.83
N VAL A 220 6.43 9.33 -20.25
CA VAL A 220 6.16 9.43 -18.81
C VAL A 220 5.29 8.26 -18.32
N GLN A 221 4.23 7.91 -19.06
CA GLN A 221 3.37 6.77 -18.78
C GLN A 221 4.13 5.44 -18.87
N THR A 222 4.86 5.23 -19.95
CA THR A 222 5.68 4.01 -20.13
C THR A 222 6.74 3.85 -19.03
N ALA A 223 7.34 4.95 -18.59
CA ALA A 223 8.29 4.92 -17.50
C ALA A 223 7.64 4.46 -16.17
N LEU A 224 6.39 4.87 -15.91
CA LEU A 224 5.63 4.45 -14.74
C LEU A 224 5.30 2.94 -14.77
N GLU A 225 4.89 2.43 -15.93
CA GLU A 225 4.65 0.99 -16.13
C GLU A 225 5.91 0.16 -15.90
N ARG A 226 7.04 0.61 -16.42
CA ARG A 226 8.34 -0.04 -16.22
C ARG A 226 8.80 0.01 -14.77
N LEU A 227 8.54 1.11 -14.08
CA LEU A 227 8.89 1.27 -12.67
C LEU A 227 8.27 0.18 -11.80
N ARG A 228 7.00 -0.18 -12.06
CA ARG A 228 6.34 -1.27 -11.35
C ARG A 228 7.10 -2.58 -11.48
N GLY A 229 7.39 -3.01 -12.70
CA GLY A 229 8.10 -4.27 -12.94
C GLY A 229 9.49 -4.29 -12.28
N ILE A 230 10.25 -3.18 -12.38
CA ILE A 230 11.55 -3.03 -11.73
C ILE A 230 11.42 -3.13 -10.20
N ALA A 231 10.41 -2.47 -9.63
CA ALA A 231 10.20 -2.47 -8.18
C ALA A 231 9.79 -3.86 -7.66
N GLU A 232 8.90 -4.55 -8.36
CA GLU A 232 8.45 -5.90 -8.00
C GLU A 232 9.62 -6.90 -8.04
N GLU A 233 10.42 -6.91 -9.12
CA GLU A 233 11.56 -7.82 -9.28
C GLU A 233 12.66 -7.55 -8.25
N ALA A 234 13.03 -6.29 -8.05
CA ALA A 234 14.04 -5.93 -7.07
C ALA A 234 13.60 -6.22 -5.63
N LEU A 235 12.33 -5.99 -5.30
CA LEU A 235 11.77 -6.28 -3.98
C LEU A 235 11.78 -7.79 -3.70
N LEU A 236 11.35 -8.62 -4.67
CA LEU A 236 11.35 -10.06 -4.53
C LEU A 236 12.77 -10.60 -4.38
N GLY A 237 13.70 -10.15 -5.23
CA GLY A 237 15.11 -10.57 -5.13
C GLY A 237 15.74 -10.17 -3.80
N MET A 238 15.49 -8.97 -3.31
CA MET A 238 15.99 -8.53 -2.00
C MET A 238 15.34 -9.29 -0.84
N PHE A 239 14.07 -9.63 -0.96
CA PHE A 239 13.36 -10.46 0.01
C PHE A 239 13.97 -11.84 0.10
N ASP A 240 14.26 -12.50 -1.04
CA ASP A 240 14.85 -13.85 -1.09
C ASP A 240 16.23 -13.87 -0.44
N VAL A 241 17.10 -12.91 -0.76
CA VAL A 241 18.43 -12.78 -0.15
C VAL A 241 18.30 -12.57 1.36
N THR A 242 17.46 -11.62 1.78
CA THR A 242 17.30 -11.32 3.22
C THR A 242 16.69 -12.49 3.98
N MET A 243 15.74 -13.21 3.37
CA MET A 243 15.15 -14.41 3.99
C MET A 243 16.19 -15.54 4.14
N ALA A 244 17.02 -15.80 3.14
CA ALA A 244 18.08 -16.79 3.23
C ALA A 244 19.05 -16.48 4.39
N GLU A 245 19.52 -15.22 4.48
CA GLU A 245 20.40 -14.78 5.56
C GLU A 245 19.75 -14.94 6.94
N ARG A 246 18.48 -14.54 7.09
CA ARG A 246 17.75 -14.62 8.36
C ARG A 246 17.42 -16.05 8.76
N VAL A 247 17.12 -16.91 7.81
CA VAL A 247 16.91 -18.35 8.06
C VAL A 247 18.19 -18.97 8.59
N ASP A 248 19.33 -18.79 7.93
CA ASP A 248 20.62 -19.32 8.35
C ASP A 248 21.01 -18.82 9.74
N GLU A 249 20.90 -17.52 9.99
CA GLU A 249 21.22 -16.92 11.28
C GLU A 249 20.31 -17.43 12.42
N THR A 250 19.02 -17.57 12.15
CA THR A 250 18.03 -17.97 13.15
C THR A 250 18.13 -19.45 13.47
N PHE A 251 18.13 -20.31 12.44
CA PHE A 251 18.21 -21.75 12.64
C PHE A 251 19.59 -22.20 13.10
N GLY A 252 20.67 -21.55 12.65
CA GLY A 252 22.02 -21.80 13.17
C GLY A 252 22.10 -21.59 14.68
N ARG A 253 21.47 -20.50 15.19
CA ARG A 253 21.40 -20.24 16.63
C ARG A 253 20.51 -21.25 17.38
N GLU A 254 19.34 -21.60 16.84
CA GLU A 254 18.43 -22.55 17.47
C GLU A 254 19.01 -23.96 17.51
N PHE A 255 19.62 -24.45 16.43
CA PHE A 255 20.32 -25.74 16.41
C PHE A 255 21.51 -25.76 17.37
N GLY A 256 22.29 -24.70 17.47
CA GLY A 256 23.34 -24.54 18.44
C GLY A 256 22.85 -24.68 19.90
N ARG A 257 21.71 -24.01 20.24
CA ARG A 257 21.07 -24.13 21.56
C ARG A 257 20.57 -25.53 21.86
N MET A 258 19.97 -26.23 20.87
CA MET A 258 19.48 -27.60 21.04
C MET A 258 20.63 -28.58 21.30
N HIS A 259 21.75 -28.42 20.63
CA HIS A 259 22.94 -29.26 20.84
C HIS A 259 23.58 -29.00 22.21
N HIS A 260 23.67 -27.76 22.65
CA HIS A 260 24.23 -27.41 23.96
C HIS A 260 23.34 -27.94 25.12
N ASN A 261 22.02 -27.87 24.99
CA ASN A 261 21.07 -28.38 25.99
C ASN A 261 21.06 -29.93 26.07
N LYS A 262 21.29 -30.63 24.95
CA LYS A 262 21.47 -32.09 24.95
C LYS A 262 22.81 -32.53 25.57
N GLY A 263 23.87 -31.76 25.41
CA GLY A 263 25.17 -31.98 26.04
C GLY A 263 25.10 -31.80 27.55
N SER A 264 24.45 -30.78 28.03
CA SER A 264 24.29 -30.48 29.48
C SER A 264 23.44 -31.54 30.21
N ARG A 265 22.40 -32.08 29.58
CA ARG A 265 21.57 -33.17 30.14
C ARG A 265 22.31 -34.51 30.20
N LYS A 266 23.26 -34.80 29.27
CA LYS A 266 24.10 -36.01 29.33
C LYS A 266 25.22 -35.91 30.36
N GLY A 267 25.75 -34.72 30.62
CA GLY A 267 26.76 -34.47 31.67
C GLY A 267 26.18 -34.64 33.07
N GLY A 268 25.04 -34.02 33.39
CA GLY A 268 24.39 -34.11 34.70
C GLY A 268 23.96 -35.54 35.08
N ASN A 269 23.67 -36.41 34.12
CA ASN A 269 23.30 -37.79 34.41
C ASN A 269 24.52 -38.72 34.60
N ARG A 270 25.72 -38.32 34.13
CA ARG A 270 26.97 -39.02 34.39
C ARG A 270 27.49 -38.70 35.78
N ASP A 271 27.41 -37.44 36.19
CA ASP A 271 27.86 -37.01 37.53
C ASP A 271 26.94 -37.54 38.64
N ALA A 272 25.63 -37.59 38.42
CA ALA A 272 24.68 -38.23 39.33
C ALA A 272 24.91 -39.74 39.49
N LYS A 273 25.23 -40.43 38.39
CA LYS A 273 25.56 -41.87 38.43
C LYS A 273 26.91 -42.16 39.12
N GLN A 274 27.89 -41.28 38.96
CA GLN A 274 29.20 -41.42 39.60
C GLN A 274 29.14 -41.12 41.10
N VAL A 275 28.32 -40.15 41.51
CA VAL A 275 28.06 -39.82 42.95
C VAL A 275 27.28 -40.94 43.62
N SER A 276 26.27 -41.55 42.94
CA SER A 276 25.53 -42.68 43.51
C SER A 276 26.40 -43.94 43.63
N ALA A 277 27.23 -44.26 42.61
CA ALA A 277 28.17 -45.39 42.69
C ALA A 277 29.27 -45.23 43.77
N LYS A 278 29.68 -43.97 44.05
CA LYS A 278 30.67 -43.69 45.09
C LYS A 278 30.07 -43.77 46.50
N ARG A 279 28.78 -43.48 46.67
CA ARG A 279 28.03 -43.70 47.93
C ARG A 279 27.79 -45.18 48.19
N GLU A 280 27.38 -45.95 47.21
CA GLU A 280 27.21 -47.42 47.35
C GLU A 280 28.53 -48.12 47.68
N ALA A 281 29.65 -47.65 47.14
CA ALA A 281 30.98 -48.19 47.46
C ALA A 281 31.45 -47.82 48.87
N ALA A 282 31.04 -46.67 49.38
CA ALA A 282 31.34 -46.24 50.76
C ALA A 282 30.50 -47.00 51.82
N ASP A 283 29.21 -47.18 51.55
CA ASP A 283 28.30 -47.95 52.46
C ASP A 283 28.68 -49.47 52.49
N GLY A 284 29.15 -50.01 51.34
CA GLY A 284 29.64 -51.39 51.27
C GLY A 284 30.98 -51.65 51.97
N ALA A 285 31.79 -50.60 52.22
CA ALA A 285 33.05 -50.69 52.96
C ALA A 285 32.83 -50.61 54.49
N GLU A 286 31.85 -49.89 54.97
CA GLU A 286 31.48 -49.85 56.42
C GLU A 286 30.85 -51.16 56.88
N ALA A 287 30.05 -51.84 56.03
CA ALA A 287 29.41 -53.11 56.33
C ALA A 287 30.37 -54.30 56.42
N LYS A 288 31.62 -54.20 55.95
CA LYS A 288 32.65 -55.20 56.06
C LYS A 288 33.63 -55.05 57.25
N GLY A 289 33.58 -53.90 57.90
CA GLY A 289 34.40 -53.55 59.07
C GLY A 289 33.90 -54.12 60.39
N ASP A 290 32.63 -54.44 60.50
CA ASP A 290 32.00 -54.87 61.77
C ASP A 290 31.88 -56.43 61.93
N ALA A 291 32.39 -57.20 60.98
CA ALA A 291 32.30 -58.65 61.00
C ALA A 291 33.59 -59.43 61.46
N GLU A 292 34.67 -58.75 61.80
CA GLU A 292 35.91 -59.40 62.30
C GLU A 292 36.33 -58.88 63.68
N GLY A 293 35.52 -59.08 64.71
CA GLY A 293 35.87 -58.70 66.08
C GLY A 293 35.09 -59.43 67.12
N GLY A 294 35.14 -60.76 67.17
CA GLY A 294 34.38 -61.49 68.16
C GLY A 294 34.68 -62.94 68.22
N GLU A 295 35.96 -63.32 68.50
CA GLU A 295 36.26 -64.67 69.02
C GLU A 295 37.49 -64.56 69.92
N GLY A 296 37.30 -65.05 71.14
CA GLY A 296 38.38 -65.47 71.99
C GLY A 296 38.37 -64.90 73.39
N THR A 297 37.82 -65.53 74.34
CA THR A 297 38.51 -66.37 75.29
C THR A 297 37.60 -66.72 76.45
N SER A 298 37.36 -67.96 76.59
CA SER A 298 37.03 -68.55 77.87
C SER A 298 38.10 -69.52 78.21
N GLY A 299 38.63 -69.40 79.36
CA GLY A 299 39.44 -70.40 80.04
C GLY A 299 39.19 -70.26 81.53
#